data_94bd739fa3d1a0afa8d676be9c38d574
#
_entry.id   94bd739fa3d1a0afa8d676be9c38d574
#
_cell.length_a   1.000
_cell.length_b   1.000
_cell.length_c   1.000
_cell.angle_alpha   90.00
_cell.angle_beta   90.00
_cell.angle_gamma   90.00
#
_symmetry.space_group_name_H-M   'P 1'
#
loop_
_entity.id
_entity.type
_entity.pdbx_description
1 polymer ?
#
loop_
_entity_poly.entity_id
_entity_poly.type
_entity_poly.pdbx_seq_one_letter_code
_entity_poly.pdbx_strand_id
1 'polypeptide(L)'
;VLEFTRKICATNSDKVFHNSTYDVGWLTHHGVPINGRIIDTMIVAPLIDENQFWFSLNALGREYINEGKSEGELSAAAEEWGLDPKADMWRLPSAYVGTYATQDAALTLKLWNHFKILLEEQNLWNIFDLEMKVLPVVLAMKQQGVRVDVQRAESLKEELVRREKKIVQQIKKESGVTEVQLWAANSLAKVFDALELTYLRTPTGLPSFTKAFLENHSHPIAQMIREAREVNKTHSTFIDSILKHEHNGRIHAEIRQLKGESGGTVTGRLSMSNPNLQQVPARNKEIGPMIRSLFLPEEGEMWCSADFSQQEPRILTHYASRSRYDGAEAIADAYHAGDADFHQEVANLVGIDRKTAKTIGLGIMYGMGKGKLADQLGVSVDEASVILQKFNTYAPFVRQLADSVMRSAN
;
A
#
# COMPACT_ATOMS: atom_id res chain seq x y z
N VAL A 1 -34.72 -16.02 6.64
CA VAL A 1 -33.68 -15.62 5.69
C VAL A 1 -32.35 -16.21 6.10
N LEU A 2 -31.76 -15.91 7.27
CA LEU A 2 -30.43 -16.41 7.70
C LEU A 2 -30.31 -17.93 7.68
N GLU A 3 -31.35 -18.69 8.08
CA GLU A 3 -31.30 -20.17 8.04
C GLU A 3 -31.21 -20.68 6.61
N PHE A 4 -31.94 -20.09 5.69
CA PHE A 4 -31.89 -20.43 4.27
C PHE A 4 -30.50 -20.11 3.70
N THR A 5 -29.96 -18.93 4.03
CA THR A 5 -28.62 -18.52 3.62
C THR A 5 -27.54 -19.49 4.15
N ARG A 6 -27.65 -19.93 5.42
CA ARG A 6 -26.75 -20.94 5.99
C ARG A 6 -26.77 -22.24 5.18
N LYS A 7 -27.95 -22.74 4.82
CA LYS A 7 -28.08 -23.97 4.03
C LYS A 7 -27.42 -23.86 2.65
N ILE A 8 -27.62 -22.71 1.97
CA ILE A 8 -27.01 -22.49 0.64
C ILE A 8 -25.48 -22.29 0.77
N CYS A 9 -25.04 -21.47 1.69
CA CYS A 9 -23.62 -21.17 1.87
C CYS A 9 -22.83 -22.40 2.38
N ALA A 10 -23.47 -23.34 3.07
CA ALA A 10 -22.86 -24.59 3.52
C ALA A 10 -22.68 -25.64 2.40
N THR A 11 -23.23 -25.45 1.21
CA THR A 11 -22.99 -26.36 0.07
C THR A 11 -21.57 -26.21 -0.46
N ASN A 12 -21.03 -27.25 -1.11
CA ASN A 12 -19.69 -27.20 -1.73
C ASN A 12 -19.66 -26.50 -3.11
N SER A 13 -20.78 -25.94 -3.55
CA SER A 13 -20.82 -25.15 -4.79
C SER A 13 -20.02 -23.86 -4.63
N ASP A 14 -19.49 -23.32 -5.73
CA ASP A 14 -18.84 -22.03 -5.76
C ASP A 14 -19.84 -20.91 -5.41
N LYS A 15 -19.37 -19.88 -4.69
CA LYS A 15 -20.12 -18.67 -4.35
C LYS A 15 -19.50 -17.48 -5.04
N VAL A 16 -20.30 -16.81 -5.85
CA VAL A 16 -19.85 -15.64 -6.62
C VAL A 16 -20.30 -14.38 -5.93
N PHE A 17 -19.36 -13.49 -5.69
CA PHE A 17 -19.55 -12.19 -5.07
C PHE A 17 -19.00 -11.07 -5.96
N HIS A 18 -19.37 -9.86 -5.61
CA HIS A 18 -18.70 -8.64 -6.07
C HIS A 18 -18.32 -7.81 -4.85
N ASN A 19 -17.01 -7.66 -4.58
CA ASN A 19 -16.47 -7.13 -3.32
C ASN A 19 -16.78 -8.05 -2.12
N SER A 20 -16.39 -9.31 -2.25
CA SER A 20 -16.64 -10.37 -1.27
C SER A 20 -16.21 -10.06 0.16
N THR A 21 -15.22 -9.17 0.33
CA THR A 21 -14.76 -8.75 1.68
C THR A 21 -15.89 -8.15 2.51
N TYR A 22 -16.86 -7.49 1.87
CA TYR A 22 -18.04 -6.95 2.53
C TYR A 22 -19.04 -8.06 2.89
N ASP A 23 -19.51 -8.80 1.91
CA ASP A 23 -20.57 -9.82 2.11
C ASP A 23 -20.10 -10.97 2.98
N VAL A 24 -18.91 -11.53 2.70
CA VAL A 24 -18.33 -12.61 3.50
C VAL A 24 -18.05 -12.15 4.93
N GLY A 25 -17.61 -10.91 5.13
CA GLY A 25 -17.42 -10.34 6.46
C GLY A 25 -18.71 -10.39 7.28
N TRP A 26 -19.82 -9.90 6.73
CA TRP A 26 -21.12 -9.92 7.41
C TRP A 26 -21.68 -11.33 7.60
N LEU A 27 -21.60 -12.19 6.59
CA LEU A 27 -22.06 -13.57 6.69
C LEU A 27 -21.32 -14.32 7.80
N THR A 28 -20.00 -14.18 7.87
CA THR A 28 -19.17 -14.81 8.91
C THR A 28 -19.50 -14.24 10.30
N HIS A 29 -19.70 -12.91 10.42
CA HIS A 29 -20.11 -12.28 11.68
C HIS A 29 -21.43 -12.86 12.20
N HIS A 30 -22.37 -13.17 11.31
CA HIS A 30 -23.64 -13.81 11.67
C HIS A 30 -23.57 -15.36 11.76
N GLY A 31 -22.39 -15.95 11.79
CA GLY A 31 -22.16 -17.38 11.93
C GLY A 31 -22.68 -18.19 10.73
N VAL A 32 -22.64 -17.61 9.52
CA VAL A 32 -22.97 -18.30 8.28
C VAL A 32 -21.69 -18.92 7.70
N PRO A 33 -21.57 -20.26 7.67
CA PRO A 33 -20.41 -20.91 7.07
C PRO A 33 -20.43 -20.74 5.55
N ILE A 34 -19.29 -20.50 4.95
CA ILE A 34 -19.15 -20.43 3.50
C ILE A 34 -18.23 -21.55 3.05
N ASN A 35 -18.83 -22.61 2.51
CA ASN A 35 -18.13 -23.75 1.94
C ASN A 35 -18.02 -23.58 0.41
N GLY A 36 -17.11 -24.34 -0.20
CA GLY A 36 -16.77 -24.19 -1.61
C GLY A 36 -15.86 -22.98 -1.87
N ARG A 37 -15.66 -22.70 -3.13
CA ARG A 37 -14.77 -21.61 -3.57
C ARG A 37 -15.50 -20.27 -3.51
N ILE A 38 -14.82 -19.27 -2.98
CA ILE A 38 -15.28 -17.88 -3.04
C ILE A 38 -14.69 -17.27 -4.32
N ILE A 39 -15.54 -16.71 -5.16
CA ILE A 39 -15.18 -16.02 -6.39
C ILE A 39 -15.58 -14.57 -6.26
N ASP A 40 -14.66 -13.63 -6.52
CA ASP A 40 -14.91 -12.22 -6.45
C ASP A 40 -14.69 -11.56 -7.82
N THR A 41 -15.78 -11.12 -8.46
CA THR A 41 -15.71 -10.48 -9.79
C THR A 41 -14.96 -9.14 -9.76
N MET A 42 -14.86 -8.47 -8.62
CA MET A 42 -14.05 -7.25 -8.47
C MET A 42 -12.53 -7.57 -8.45
N ILE A 43 -12.14 -8.77 -8.02
CA ILE A 43 -10.75 -9.26 -8.10
C ILE A 43 -10.45 -9.80 -9.51
N VAL A 44 -11.43 -10.38 -10.18
CA VAL A 44 -11.25 -10.90 -11.55
C VAL A 44 -11.05 -9.77 -12.58
N ALA A 45 -11.78 -8.68 -12.45
CA ALA A 45 -11.72 -7.57 -13.41
C ALA A 45 -10.29 -7.04 -13.68
N PRO A 46 -9.45 -6.72 -12.68
CA PRO A 46 -8.07 -6.27 -12.92
C PRO A 46 -7.11 -7.37 -13.40
N LEU A 47 -7.49 -8.64 -13.35
CA LEU A 47 -6.73 -9.71 -14.01
C LEU A 47 -6.95 -9.70 -15.52
N ILE A 48 -8.16 -9.33 -15.95
CA ILE A 48 -8.55 -9.21 -17.36
C ILE A 48 -8.02 -7.91 -17.97
N ASP A 49 -8.15 -6.79 -17.25
CA ASP A 49 -7.63 -5.48 -17.64
C ASP A 49 -7.13 -4.70 -16.43
N GLU A 50 -5.80 -4.65 -16.26
CA GLU A 50 -5.14 -3.92 -15.18
C GLU A 50 -5.27 -2.38 -15.31
N ASN A 51 -5.61 -1.88 -16.49
CA ASN A 51 -5.80 -0.46 -16.77
C ASN A 51 -7.21 0.03 -16.46
N GLN A 52 -8.11 -0.87 -16.10
CA GLN A 52 -9.47 -0.55 -15.72
C GLN A 52 -9.53 0.57 -14.66
N PHE A 53 -10.42 1.56 -14.84
CA PHE A 53 -10.57 2.68 -13.93
C PHE A 53 -11.69 2.47 -12.90
N TRP A 54 -12.76 1.78 -13.30
CA TRP A 54 -13.98 1.63 -12.51
C TRP A 54 -14.25 0.16 -12.24
N PHE A 55 -14.34 -0.19 -10.97
CA PHE A 55 -14.52 -1.57 -10.52
C PHE A 55 -15.88 -1.82 -9.85
N SER A 56 -16.79 -0.83 -9.84
CA SER A 56 -18.13 -1.05 -9.31
C SER A 56 -18.92 -2.03 -10.18
N LEU A 57 -19.81 -2.80 -9.58
CA LEU A 57 -20.66 -3.75 -10.29
C LEU A 57 -21.42 -3.10 -11.44
N ASN A 58 -21.90 -1.85 -11.23
CA ASN A 58 -22.58 -1.08 -12.27
C ASN A 58 -21.68 -0.73 -13.46
N ALA A 59 -20.44 -0.30 -13.19
CA ALA A 59 -19.49 0.04 -14.25
C ALA A 59 -19.09 -1.18 -15.06
N LEU A 60 -18.66 -2.25 -14.38
CA LEU A 60 -18.26 -3.51 -15.03
C LEU A 60 -19.42 -4.18 -15.77
N GLY A 61 -20.63 -4.15 -15.21
CA GLY A 61 -21.81 -4.68 -15.87
C GLY A 61 -22.12 -3.95 -17.18
N ARG A 62 -22.06 -2.62 -17.18
CA ARG A 62 -22.28 -1.81 -18.40
C ARG A 62 -21.21 -2.05 -19.45
N GLU A 63 -19.97 -2.15 -19.03
CA GLU A 63 -18.82 -2.29 -19.93
C GLU A 63 -18.74 -3.68 -20.59
N TYR A 64 -18.85 -4.73 -19.80
CA TYR A 64 -18.61 -6.08 -20.27
C TYR A 64 -19.84 -6.81 -20.77
N ILE A 65 -21.03 -6.50 -20.27
CA ILE A 65 -22.28 -7.20 -20.62
C ILE A 65 -23.44 -6.26 -21.00
N ASN A 66 -23.16 -4.96 -21.14
CA ASN A 66 -24.14 -3.92 -21.49
C ASN A 66 -25.39 -3.89 -20.57
N GLU A 67 -25.22 -4.30 -19.30
CA GLU A 67 -26.25 -4.24 -18.27
C GLU A 67 -25.73 -3.45 -17.06
N GLY A 68 -26.59 -2.62 -16.46
CA GLY A 68 -26.26 -1.85 -15.25
C GLY A 68 -27.21 -2.19 -14.10
N LYS A 69 -26.90 -1.61 -12.92
CA LYS A 69 -27.79 -1.68 -11.77
C LYS A 69 -29.07 -0.88 -12.03
N SER A 70 -30.18 -1.37 -11.51
CA SER A 70 -31.44 -0.66 -11.46
C SER A 70 -31.66 -0.09 -10.05
N GLU A 71 -31.25 1.17 -9.86
CA GLU A 71 -31.34 1.85 -8.56
C GLU A 71 -32.56 2.78 -8.46
N GLY A 72 -33.36 2.90 -9.52
CA GLY A 72 -34.46 3.87 -9.60
C GLY A 72 -35.53 3.68 -8.55
N GLU A 73 -36.03 2.46 -8.37
CA GLU A 73 -37.07 2.16 -7.36
C GLU A 73 -36.56 2.36 -5.94
N LEU A 74 -35.31 1.93 -5.67
CA LEU A 74 -34.67 2.11 -4.37
C LEU A 74 -34.43 3.59 -4.05
N SER A 75 -33.98 4.36 -5.02
CA SER A 75 -33.75 5.80 -4.86
C SER A 75 -35.05 6.56 -4.64
N ALA A 76 -36.11 6.25 -5.42
CA ALA A 76 -37.41 6.85 -5.24
C ALA A 76 -38.02 6.55 -3.86
N ALA A 77 -37.94 5.30 -3.40
CA ALA A 77 -38.36 4.92 -2.06
C ALA A 77 -37.57 5.64 -0.97
N ALA A 78 -36.25 5.75 -1.11
CA ALA A 78 -35.40 6.46 -0.15
C ALA A 78 -35.77 7.95 -0.08
N GLU A 79 -35.99 8.60 -1.22
CA GLU A 79 -36.40 10.00 -1.30
C GLU A 79 -37.78 10.23 -0.62
N GLU A 80 -38.77 9.35 -0.88
CA GLU A 80 -40.08 9.41 -0.22
C GLU A 80 -40.02 9.33 1.29
N TRP A 81 -39.04 8.56 1.82
CA TRP A 81 -38.84 8.38 3.25
C TRP A 81 -37.84 9.39 3.85
N GLY A 82 -37.28 10.30 3.05
CA GLY A 82 -36.25 11.26 3.49
C GLY A 82 -34.93 10.60 3.93
N LEU A 83 -34.56 9.51 3.28
CA LEU A 83 -33.39 8.67 3.61
C LEU A 83 -32.34 8.73 2.49
N ASP A 84 -31.09 8.50 2.83
CA ASP A 84 -30.05 8.26 1.83
C ASP A 84 -30.14 6.81 1.32
N PRO A 85 -30.24 6.59 -0.02
CA PRO A 85 -30.46 5.25 -0.59
C PRO A 85 -29.30 4.26 -0.32
N LYS A 86 -28.10 4.74 0.02
CA LYS A 86 -26.94 3.89 0.33
C LYS A 86 -26.68 3.81 1.83
N ALA A 87 -26.59 4.95 2.50
CA ALA A 87 -26.28 5.00 3.93
C ALA A 87 -27.42 4.48 4.82
N ASP A 88 -28.68 4.73 4.42
CA ASP A 88 -29.88 4.37 5.18
C ASP A 88 -30.68 3.20 4.59
N MET A 89 -30.12 2.45 3.63
CA MET A 89 -30.80 1.32 2.97
C MET A 89 -31.39 0.32 3.97
N TRP A 90 -30.74 0.09 5.07
CA TRP A 90 -31.16 -0.80 6.15
C TRP A 90 -32.46 -0.39 6.83
N ARG A 91 -32.90 0.85 6.66
CA ARG A 91 -34.15 1.41 7.22
C ARG A 91 -35.33 1.26 6.25
N LEU A 92 -35.06 0.97 4.98
CA LEU A 92 -36.10 0.82 3.97
C LEU A 92 -36.81 -0.54 4.09
N PRO A 93 -38.12 -0.60 3.72
CA PRO A 93 -38.83 -1.86 3.65
C PRO A 93 -38.16 -2.87 2.73
N SER A 94 -38.15 -4.16 3.16
CA SER A 94 -37.52 -5.24 2.42
C SER A 94 -38.03 -5.44 0.98
N ALA A 95 -39.20 -5.00 0.68
CA ALA A 95 -39.78 -5.06 -0.68
C ALA A 95 -38.91 -4.29 -1.69
N TYR A 96 -38.48 -3.08 -1.35
CA TYR A 96 -37.62 -2.26 -2.21
C TYR A 96 -36.17 -2.77 -2.25
N VAL A 97 -35.64 -3.09 -1.09
CA VAL A 97 -34.26 -3.60 -0.97
C VAL A 97 -34.10 -4.97 -1.61
N GLY A 98 -35.14 -5.83 -1.52
CA GLY A 98 -35.11 -7.18 -2.05
C GLY A 98 -35.00 -7.23 -3.58
N THR A 99 -35.75 -6.39 -4.29
CA THR A 99 -35.65 -6.27 -5.75
C THR A 99 -34.24 -5.85 -6.17
N TYR A 100 -33.72 -4.81 -5.55
CA TYR A 100 -32.36 -4.32 -5.80
C TYR A 100 -31.30 -5.39 -5.54
N ALA A 101 -31.34 -6.05 -4.38
CA ALA A 101 -30.37 -7.09 -4.02
C ALA A 101 -30.43 -8.31 -4.95
N THR A 102 -31.63 -8.69 -5.40
CA THR A 102 -31.80 -9.80 -6.36
C THR A 102 -31.17 -9.45 -7.73
N GLN A 103 -31.36 -8.23 -8.19
CA GLN A 103 -30.76 -7.75 -9.45
C GLN A 103 -29.23 -7.69 -9.35
N ASP A 104 -28.69 -7.20 -8.25
CA ASP A 104 -27.23 -7.16 -8.02
C ASP A 104 -26.63 -8.57 -8.04
N ALA A 105 -27.26 -9.54 -7.39
CA ALA A 105 -26.83 -10.93 -7.41
C ALA A 105 -26.88 -11.53 -8.82
N ALA A 106 -27.97 -11.28 -9.57
CA ALA A 106 -28.11 -11.75 -10.95
C ALA A 106 -27.08 -11.13 -11.88
N LEU A 107 -26.84 -9.81 -11.75
CA LEU A 107 -25.81 -9.08 -12.51
C LEU A 107 -24.41 -9.61 -12.21
N THR A 108 -24.09 -9.87 -10.94
CA THR A 108 -22.81 -10.45 -10.53
C THR A 108 -22.59 -11.82 -11.17
N LEU A 109 -23.59 -12.68 -11.20
CA LEU A 109 -23.49 -14.00 -11.83
C LEU A 109 -23.35 -13.92 -13.35
N LYS A 110 -24.06 -13.01 -14.01
CA LYS A 110 -23.92 -12.76 -15.46
C LYS A 110 -22.50 -12.28 -15.78
N LEU A 111 -22.00 -11.33 -15.01
CA LEU A 111 -20.63 -10.80 -15.16
C LEU A 111 -19.59 -11.91 -14.98
N TRP A 112 -19.73 -12.76 -13.98
CA TRP A 112 -18.87 -13.93 -13.81
C TRP A 112 -18.91 -14.88 -15.00
N ASN A 113 -20.09 -15.16 -15.55
CA ASN A 113 -20.23 -16.01 -16.73
C ASN A 113 -19.50 -15.43 -17.95
N HIS A 114 -19.49 -14.12 -18.12
CA HIS A 114 -18.73 -13.44 -19.15
C HIS A 114 -17.20 -13.48 -18.86
N PHE A 115 -16.80 -13.21 -17.63
CA PHE A 115 -15.39 -13.21 -17.23
C PHE A 115 -14.72 -14.59 -17.40
N LYS A 116 -15.46 -15.69 -17.25
CA LYS A 116 -14.93 -17.03 -17.55
C LYS A 116 -14.45 -17.17 -18.98
N ILE A 117 -15.14 -16.55 -19.93
CA ILE A 117 -14.76 -16.57 -21.35
C ILE A 117 -13.44 -15.79 -21.55
N LEU A 118 -13.35 -14.59 -20.98
CA LEU A 118 -12.14 -13.76 -21.05
C LEU A 118 -10.94 -14.38 -20.36
N LEU A 119 -11.13 -15.04 -19.22
CA LEU A 119 -10.07 -15.79 -18.53
C LEU A 119 -9.51 -16.92 -19.40
N GLU A 120 -10.36 -17.61 -20.14
CA GLU A 120 -9.96 -18.65 -21.09
C GLU A 120 -9.21 -18.06 -22.29
N GLU A 121 -9.77 -17.05 -22.93
CA GLU A 121 -9.20 -16.39 -24.11
C GLU A 121 -7.81 -15.78 -23.84
N GLN A 122 -7.60 -15.24 -22.65
CA GLN A 122 -6.35 -14.61 -22.23
C GLN A 122 -5.42 -15.56 -21.46
N ASN A 123 -5.78 -16.83 -21.29
CA ASN A 123 -5.00 -17.83 -20.55
C ASN A 123 -4.68 -17.40 -19.08
N LEU A 124 -5.66 -16.86 -18.37
CA LEU A 124 -5.49 -16.28 -17.03
C LEU A 124 -5.93 -17.20 -15.88
N TRP A 125 -6.37 -18.44 -16.14
CA TRP A 125 -6.88 -19.35 -15.12
C TRP A 125 -5.89 -19.61 -13.98
N ASN A 126 -4.59 -19.72 -14.28
CA ASN A 126 -3.57 -19.97 -13.26
C ASN A 126 -3.46 -18.83 -12.24
N ILE A 127 -3.46 -17.57 -12.72
CA ILE A 127 -3.41 -16.41 -11.84
C ILE A 127 -4.74 -16.21 -11.11
N PHE A 128 -5.86 -16.44 -11.78
CA PHE A 128 -7.18 -16.44 -11.15
C PHE A 128 -7.26 -17.46 -10.01
N ASP A 129 -6.79 -18.69 -10.22
CA ASP A 129 -6.76 -19.72 -9.18
C ASP A 129 -5.89 -19.33 -7.99
N LEU A 130 -4.76 -18.67 -8.25
CA LEU A 130 -3.90 -18.15 -7.19
C LEU A 130 -4.65 -17.10 -6.36
N GLU A 131 -5.23 -16.09 -7.00
CA GLU A 131 -5.93 -15.00 -6.33
C GLU A 131 -7.14 -15.48 -5.53
N MET A 132 -7.91 -16.44 -6.06
CA MET A 132 -9.03 -17.04 -5.33
C MET A 132 -8.60 -17.91 -4.15
N LYS A 133 -7.38 -18.46 -4.15
CA LYS A 133 -6.78 -19.15 -2.98
C LYS A 133 -6.24 -18.17 -1.94
N VAL A 134 -5.76 -17.01 -2.36
CA VAL A 134 -5.29 -15.94 -1.46
C VAL A 134 -6.46 -15.23 -0.76
N LEU A 135 -7.60 -15.09 -1.43
CA LEU A 135 -8.77 -14.39 -0.92
C LEU A 135 -9.23 -14.84 0.49
N PRO A 136 -9.44 -16.15 0.79
CA PRO A 136 -9.82 -16.56 2.14
C PRO A 136 -8.74 -16.26 3.19
N VAL A 137 -7.47 -16.23 2.83
CA VAL A 137 -6.38 -15.84 3.73
C VAL A 137 -6.49 -14.36 4.08
N VAL A 138 -6.70 -13.50 3.09
CA VAL A 138 -6.88 -12.05 3.28
C VAL A 138 -8.13 -11.76 4.12
N LEU A 139 -9.23 -12.48 3.87
CA LEU A 139 -10.45 -12.38 4.67
C LEU A 139 -10.20 -12.77 6.14
N ALA A 140 -9.50 -13.88 6.38
CA ALA A 140 -9.16 -14.32 7.74
C ALA A 140 -8.25 -13.29 8.44
N MET A 141 -7.23 -12.76 7.75
CA MET A 141 -6.36 -11.70 8.29
C MET A 141 -7.16 -10.45 8.69
N LYS A 142 -8.09 -10.01 7.85
CA LYS A 142 -8.97 -8.87 8.14
C LYS A 142 -9.88 -9.15 9.34
N GLN A 143 -10.49 -10.33 9.40
CA GLN A 143 -11.41 -10.73 10.49
C GLN A 143 -10.69 -10.87 11.83
N GLN A 144 -9.50 -11.47 11.84
CA GLN A 144 -8.68 -11.58 13.05
C GLN A 144 -8.19 -10.22 13.50
N GLY A 145 -7.74 -9.37 12.57
CA GLY A 145 -7.11 -8.09 12.89
C GLY A 145 -5.82 -8.25 13.69
N VAL A 146 -5.29 -7.15 14.19
CA VAL A 146 -4.05 -7.10 14.98
C VAL A 146 -4.34 -6.45 16.32
N ARG A 147 -3.93 -7.08 17.43
CA ARG A 147 -4.05 -6.51 18.77
C ARG A 147 -3.22 -5.25 18.91
N VAL A 148 -3.76 -4.27 19.63
CA VAL A 148 -3.09 -2.99 19.91
C VAL A 148 -3.22 -2.62 21.38
N ASP A 149 -2.13 -2.09 21.95
CA ASP A 149 -2.10 -1.51 23.29
C ASP A 149 -2.68 -0.09 23.25
N VAL A 150 -3.99 0.02 23.46
CA VAL A 150 -4.73 1.29 23.39
C VAL A 150 -4.25 2.27 24.45
N GLN A 151 -4.08 1.81 25.70
CA GLN A 151 -3.62 2.68 26.81
C GLN A 151 -2.23 3.23 26.55
N ARG A 152 -1.34 2.37 26.05
CA ARG A 152 0.01 2.79 25.65
C ARG A 152 -0.02 3.76 24.49
N ALA A 153 -0.90 3.56 23.50
CA ALA A 153 -1.08 4.46 22.36
C ALA A 153 -1.55 5.86 22.81
N GLU A 154 -2.54 5.93 23.69
CA GLU A 154 -3.02 7.20 24.26
C GLU A 154 -1.93 7.92 25.05
N SER A 155 -1.24 7.22 25.96
CA SER A 155 -0.15 7.77 26.75
C SER A 155 1.00 8.29 25.87
N LEU A 156 1.36 7.53 24.84
CA LEU A 156 2.40 7.92 23.88
C LEU A 156 2.00 9.14 23.05
N LYS A 157 0.72 9.24 22.65
CA LYS A 157 0.19 10.41 21.98
C LYS A 157 0.37 11.66 22.82
N GLU A 158 -0.03 11.62 24.09
CA GLU A 158 0.12 12.75 25.00
C GLU A 158 1.58 13.17 25.20
N GLU A 159 2.48 12.19 25.34
CA GLU A 159 3.92 12.42 25.44
C GLU A 159 4.47 13.15 24.20
N LEU A 160 4.13 12.67 23.01
CA LEU A 160 4.58 13.26 21.75
C LEU A 160 3.99 14.65 21.51
N VAL A 161 2.73 14.87 21.84
CA VAL A 161 2.12 16.22 21.77
C VAL A 161 2.82 17.20 22.72
N ARG A 162 3.17 16.76 23.94
CA ARG A 162 3.95 17.59 24.87
C ARG A 162 5.36 17.88 24.33
N ARG A 163 6.02 16.89 23.73
CA ARG A 163 7.35 17.04 23.09
C ARG A 163 7.29 18.04 21.92
N GLU A 164 6.33 17.91 21.02
CA GLU A 164 6.10 18.84 19.92
C GLU A 164 5.91 20.27 20.41
N LYS A 165 5.02 20.48 21.36
CA LYS A 165 4.77 21.81 21.95
C LYS A 165 6.06 22.45 22.50
N LYS A 166 6.91 21.68 23.20
CA LYS A 166 8.19 22.17 23.70
C LYS A 166 9.12 22.59 22.60
N ILE A 167 9.26 21.77 21.54
CA ILE A 167 10.12 22.09 20.40
C ILE A 167 9.61 23.35 19.68
N VAL A 168 8.31 23.45 19.41
CA VAL A 168 7.70 24.61 18.78
C VAL A 168 7.89 25.88 19.63
N GLN A 169 7.76 25.79 20.96
CA GLN A 169 8.04 26.92 21.87
C GLN A 169 9.52 27.36 21.78
N GLN A 170 10.44 26.41 21.67
CA GLN A 170 11.86 26.74 21.52
C GLN A 170 12.13 27.38 20.17
N ILE A 171 11.54 26.88 19.07
CA ILE A 171 11.63 27.54 17.74
C ILE A 171 11.12 28.98 17.81
N LYS A 172 9.98 29.23 18.45
CA LYS A 172 9.43 30.57 18.65
C LYS A 172 10.39 31.49 19.45
N LYS A 173 10.95 30.94 20.53
CA LYS A 173 11.89 31.70 21.38
C LYS A 173 13.16 32.07 20.63
N GLU A 174 13.73 31.14 19.86
CA GLU A 174 15.01 31.38 19.14
C GLU A 174 14.83 32.30 17.93
N SER A 175 13.71 32.18 17.22
CA SER A 175 13.44 32.99 16.03
C SER A 175 12.73 34.32 16.31
N GLY A 176 12.13 34.51 17.50
CA GLY A 176 11.28 35.65 17.79
C GLY A 176 9.91 35.60 17.08
N VAL A 177 9.61 34.57 16.30
CA VAL A 177 8.34 34.41 15.56
C VAL A 177 7.27 33.88 16.48
N THR A 178 6.17 34.59 16.66
CA THR A 178 5.11 34.22 17.59
C THR A 178 4.21 33.07 17.11
N GLU A 179 4.02 32.94 15.79
CA GLU A 179 3.20 31.88 15.19
C GLU A 179 4.02 31.04 14.23
N VAL A 180 4.18 29.77 14.58
CA VAL A 180 4.91 28.79 13.78
C VAL A 180 3.98 27.61 13.41
N GLN A 181 3.76 27.44 12.12
CA GLN A 181 3.03 26.32 11.53
C GLN A 181 4.01 25.40 10.80
N LEU A 182 4.26 24.23 11.35
CA LEU A 182 5.31 23.30 10.91
C LEU A 182 5.21 22.87 9.44
N TRP A 183 3.98 22.80 8.89
CA TRP A 183 3.73 22.33 7.53
C TRP A 183 3.49 23.44 6.52
N ALA A 184 3.36 24.70 6.98
CA ALA A 184 3.19 25.84 6.11
C ALA A 184 4.56 26.45 5.72
N ALA A 185 4.96 26.31 4.46
CA ALA A 185 6.25 26.79 3.98
C ALA A 185 6.47 28.29 4.23
N ASN A 186 5.42 29.11 4.04
CA ASN A 186 5.49 30.55 4.32
C ASN A 186 5.68 30.86 5.80
N SER A 187 5.17 30.03 6.71
CA SER A 187 5.40 30.20 8.15
C SER A 187 6.85 29.88 8.51
N LEU A 188 7.43 28.82 7.93
CA LEU A 188 8.84 28.49 8.14
C LEU A 188 9.78 29.49 7.48
N ALA A 189 9.40 30.08 6.35
CA ALA A 189 10.18 31.17 5.73
C ALA A 189 10.35 32.34 6.70
N LYS A 190 9.31 32.75 7.43
CA LYS A 190 9.40 33.81 8.45
C LYS A 190 10.40 33.46 9.57
N VAL A 191 10.48 32.19 9.96
CA VAL A 191 11.45 31.72 10.97
C VAL A 191 12.88 31.82 10.43
N PHE A 192 13.12 31.43 9.17
CA PHE A 192 14.43 31.52 8.54
C PHE A 192 14.82 32.97 8.26
N ASP A 193 13.90 33.79 7.76
CA ASP A 193 14.14 35.20 7.51
C ASP A 193 14.49 35.98 8.81
N ALA A 194 13.80 35.68 9.91
CA ALA A 194 14.08 36.30 11.22
C ALA A 194 15.47 35.92 11.78
N LEU A 195 16.04 34.81 11.33
CA LEU A 195 17.39 34.37 11.70
C LEU A 195 18.43 34.62 10.60
N GLU A 196 18.07 35.40 9.57
CA GLU A 196 18.91 35.73 8.41
C GLU A 196 19.47 34.46 7.70
N LEU A 197 18.68 33.36 7.69
CA LEU A 197 19.06 32.08 7.09
C LEU A 197 18.50 31.93 5.68
N THR A 198 19.30 31.34 4.80
CA THR A 198 18.86 31.02 3.44
C THR A 198 18.05 29.73 3.40
N TYR A 199 17.13 29.64 2.43
CA TYR A 199 16.33 28.43 2.19
C TYR A 199 16.06 28.22 0.70
N LEU A 200 15.67 26.97 0.35
CA LEU A 200 15.37 26.62 -1.02
C LEU A 200 14.06 27.23 -1.49
N ARG A 201 13.97 27.46 -2.81
CA ARG A 201 12.75 27.86 -3.48
C ARG A 201 12.37 26.86 -4.56
N THR A 202 11.08 26.70 -4.79
CA THR A 202 10.56 25.94 -5.93
C THR A 202 10.84 26.67 -7.24
N PRO A 203 10.73 26.01 -8.42
CA PRO A 203 10.82 26.69 -9.71
C PRO A 203 9.84 27.87 -9.88
N THR A 204 8.72 27.85 -9.14
CA THR A 204 7.72 28.92 -9.10
C THR A 204 8.02 30.01 -8.06
N GLY A 205 9.20 29.96 -7.40
CA GLY A 205 9.66 30.97 -6.43
C GLY A 205 9.13 30.79 -5.00
N LEU A 206 8.29 29.82 -4.71
CA LEU A 206 7.76 29.58 -3.37
C LEU A 206 8.82 28.95 -2.43
N PRO A 207 8.79 29.26 -1.11
CA PRO A 207 9.69 28.64 -0.13
C PRO A 207 9.56 27.12 -0.13
N SER A 208 10.69 26.41 0.04
CA SER A 208 10.73 24.96 0.06
C SER A 208 11.60 24.43 1.20
N PHE A 209 10.99 23.67 2.12
CA PHE A 209 11.62 23.06 3.29
C PHE A 209 11.45 21.53 3.22
N THR A 210 12.18 20.94 2.27
CA THR A 210 12.20 19.47 2.12
C THR A 210 12.91 18.79 3.29
N LYS A 211 12.64 17.49 3.50
CA LYS A 211 13.33 16.70 4.52
C LYS A 211 14.85 16.75 4.32
N ALA A 212 15.34 16.54 3.10
CA ALA A 212 16.76 16.57 2.77
C ALA A 212 17.39 17.93 3.07
N PHE A 213 16.70 19.04 2.73
CA PHE A 213 17.19 20.37 3.06
C PHE A 213 17.35 20.55 4.58
N LEU A 214 16.34 20.20 5.37
CA LEU A 214 16.38 20.35 6.83
C LEU A 214 17.43 19.41 7.47
N GLU A 215 17.64 18.21 6.93
CA GLU A 215 18.67 17.27 7.40
C GLU A 215 20.10 17.78 7.17
N ASN A 216 20.34 18.44 6.04
CA ASN A 216 21.68 18.91 5.64
C ASN A 216 21.98 20.36 6.05
N HIS A 217 21.01 21.08 6.62
CA HIS A 217 21.20 22.47 7.03
C HIS A 217 21.99 22.53 8.35
N SER A 218 23.02 23.40 8.39
CA SER A 218 23.96 23.51 9.53
C SER A 218 23.35 24.15 10.78
N HIS A 219 22.34 25.01 10.64
CA HIS A 219 21.75 25.72 11.76
C HIS A 219 20.83 24.83 12.59
N PRO A 220 20.90 24.86 13.95
CA PRO A 220 20.08 24.01 14.83
C PRO A 220 18.58 24.14 14.63
N ILE A 221 18.08 25.31 14.22
CA ILE A 221 16.65 25.55 13.98
C ILE A 221 16.07 24.60 12.94
N ALA A 222 16.85 24.25 11.91
CA ALA A 222 16.43 23.29 10.89
C ALA A 222 16.23 21.89 11.45
N GLN A 223 17.12 21.46 12.36
CA GLN A 223 16.99 20.19 13.06
C GLN A 223 15.78 20.19 14.00
N MET A 224 15.51 21.29 14.71
CA MET A 224 14.32 21.40 15.55
C MET A 224 13.02 21.33 14.72
N ILE A 225 12.97 22.00 13.57
CA ILE A 225 11.81 21.94 12.67
C ILE A 225 11.64 20.52 12.13
N ARG A 226 12.73 19.83 11.74
CA ARG A 226 12.69 18.44 11.31
C ARG A 226 12.15 17.52 12.40
N GLU A 227 12.69 17.64 13.62
CA GLU A 227 12.24 16.86 14.77
C GLU A 227 10.78 17.14 15.10
N ALA A 228 10.34 18.39 15.16
CA ALA A 228 8.96 18.75 15.40
C ALA A 228 8.00 18.16 14.37
N ARG A 229 8.37 18.20 13.07
CA ARG A 229 7.59 17.57 11.99
C ARG A 229 7.51 16.05 12.14
N GLU A 230 8.61 15.40 12.54
CA GLU A 230 8.68 13.97 12.74
C GLU A 230 7.80 13.53 13.92
N VAL A 231 7.89 14.24 15.04
CA VAL A 231 7.05 14.03 16.22
C VAL A 231 5.57 14.28 15.90
N ASN A 232 5.24 15.40 15.24
CA ASN A 232 3.88 15.71 14.81
C ASN A 232 3.30 14.62 13.92
N LYS A 233 4.03 14.21 12.87
CA LYS A 233 3.59 13.13 11.97
C LYS A 233 3.37 11.82 12.73
N THR A 234 4.19 11.55 13.74
CA THR A 234 4.11 10.31 14.53
C THR A 234 2.79 10.22 15.27
N HIS A 235 2.40 11.25 16.00
CA HIS A 235 1.13 11.20 16.72
C HIS A 235 -0.09 11.46 15.84
N SER A 236 -0.05 12.44 14.93
CA SER A 236 -1.22 12.84 14.13
C SER A 236 -1.52 11.90 12.95
N THR A 237 -0.52 11.18 12.43
CA THR A 237 -0.72 10.27 11.29
C THR A 237 -0.79 8.82 11.74
N PHE A 238 0.13 8.38 12.60
CA PHE A 238 0.19 6.96 12.98
C PHE A 238 -0.67 6.66 14.20
N ILE A 239 -0.48 7.37 15.33
CA ILE A 239 -1.21 7.05 16.57
C ILE A 239 -2.69 7.42 16.43
N ASP A 240 -3.02 8.59 15.88
CA ASP A 240 -4.41 8.98 15.66
C ASP A 240 -5.13 8.01 14.72
N SER A 241 -4.43 7.53 13.68
CA SER A 241 -5.00 6.54 12.78
C SER A 241 -5.22 5.19 13.47
N ILE A 242 -4.30 4.77 14.35
CA ILE A 242 -4.46 3.56 15.17
C ILE A 242 -5.68 3.70 16.07
N LEU A 243 -5.77 4.77 16.86
CA LEU A 243 -6.88 5.02 17.79
C LEU A 243 -8.23 5.19 17.09
N LYS A 244 -8.25 5.81 15.90
CA LYS A 244 -9.46 6.00 15.11
C LYS A 244 -10.06 4.69 14.58
N HIS A 245 -9.21 3.73 14.22
CA HIS A 245 -9.62 2.47 13.61
C HIS A 245 -9.55 1.28 14.57
N GLU A 246 -9.25 1.54 15.82
CA GLU A 246 -9.29 0.55 16.88
C GLU A 246 -10.74 0.14 17.18
N HIS A 247 -10.95 -1.16 17.36
CA HIS A 247 -12.20 -1.74 17.82
C HIS A 247 -11.92 -2.91 18.76
N ASN A 248 -12.36 -2.83 20.01
CA ASN A 248 -12.16 -3.87 21.03
C ASN A 248 -10.69 -4.32 21.20
N GLY A 249 -9.76 -3.37 21.22
CA GLY A 249 -8.33 -3.63 21.35
C GLY A 249 -7.66 -4.17 20.08
N ARG A 250 -8.32 -4.07 18.92
CA ARG A 250 -7.81 -4.57 17.64
C ARG A 250 -7.97 -3.57 16.51
N ILE A 251 -7.15 -3.74 15.51
CA ILE A 251 -7.23 -3.03 14.22
C ILE A 251 -7.54 -4.04 13.13
N HIS A 252 -8.60 -3.78 12.39
CA HIS A 252 -9.06 -4.56 11.25
C HIS A 252 -8.84 -3.77 9.95
N ALA A 253 -7.58 -3.68 9.51
CA ALA A 253 -7.25 -2.92 8.31
C ALA A 253 -7.92 -3.50 7.06
N GLU A 254 -8.29 -2.62 6.13
CA GLU A 254 -8.71 -3.04 4.80
C GLU A 254 -7.51 -3.54 4.02
N ILE A 255 -7.57 -4.80 3.57
CA ILE A 255 -6.52 -5.43 2.78
C ILE A 255 -7.06 -5.71 1.39
N ARG A 256 -6.34 -5.26 0.36
CA ARG A 256 -6.71 -5.48 -1.05
C ARG A 256 -5.62 -6.26 -1.76
N GLN A 257 -6.02 -7.27 -2.50
CA GLN A 257 -5.13 -8.10 -3.31
C GLN A 257 -4.69 -7.38 -4.58
N LEU A 258 -5.65 -6.76 -5.25
CA LEU A 258 -5.47 -6.06 -6.51
C LEU A 258 -6.11 -4.67 -6.46
N LYS A 259 -6.04 -3.95 -7.57
CA LYS A 259 -6.74 -2.68 -7.75
C LYS A 259 -8.24 -2.91 -7.72
N GLY A 260 -8.95 -2.04 -7.04
CA GLY A 260 -10.42 -2.04 -6.93
C GLY A 260 -10.94 -0.63 -6.80
N GLU A 261 -12.26 -0.47 -6.57
CA GLU A 261 -12.93 0.83 -6.52
C GLU A 261 -12.32 1.80 -5.49
N SER A 262 -11.87 1.29 -4.34
CA SER A 262 -11.36 2.11 -3.23
C SER A 262 -9.82 2.13 -3.14
N GLY A 263 -9.11 1.81 -4.22
CA GLY A 263 -7.65 1.75 -4.27
C GLY A 263 -7.11 0.34 -4.54
N GLY A 264 -5.85 0.12 -4.24
CA GLY A 264 -5.16 -1.13 -4.55
C GLY A 264 -3.93 -0.91 -5.44
N THR A 265 -3.32 -1.98 -5.91
CA THR A 265 -2.17 -1.94 -6.82
C THR A 265 -2.45 -2.72 -8.10
N VAL A 266 -1.91 -2.25 -9.21
CA VAL A 266 -1.97 -2.97 -10.51
C VAL A 266 -0.92 -4.07 -10.62
N THR A 267 0.00 -4.16 -9.66
CA THR A 267 1.17 -5.04 -9.70
C THR A 267 0.99 -6.35 -8.93
N GLY A 268 -0.19 -6.62 -8.37
CA GLY A 268 -0.44 -7.79 -7.51
C GLY A 268 0.17 -7.70 -6.11
N ARG A 269 0.76 -6.55 -5.72
CA ARG A 269 1.16 -6.33 -4.32
C ARG A 269 -0.05 -6.05 -3.47
N LEU A 270 -0.14 -6.67 -2.30
CA LEU A 270 -1.18 -6.33 -1.32
C LEU A 270 -1.06 -4.85 -0.93
N SER A 271 -2.19 -4.20 -0.77
CA SER A 271 -2.27 -2.85 -0.22
C SER A 271 -3.16 -2.79 1.01
N MET A 272 -2.91 -1.84 1.88
CA MET A 272 -3.68 -1.66 3.11
C MET A 272 -4.16 -0.22 3.27
N SER A 273 -5.35 -0.07 3.85
CA SER A 273 -5.91 1.22 4.27
C SER A 273 -6.80 1.05 5.49
N ASN A 274 -7.16 2.13 6.15
CA ASN A 274 -8.06 2.19 7.28
C ASN A 274 -7.67 1.28 8.48
N PRO A 275 -6.42 1.35 9.02
CA PRO A 275 -5.31 2.19 8.62
C PRO A 275 -4.34 1.49 7.66
N ASN A 276 -3.41 2.26 7.02
CA ASN A 276 -2.34 1.68 6.23
C ASN A 276 -1.20 1.17 7.13
N LEU A 277 -1.27 -0.09 7.54
CA LEU A 277 -0.26 -0.72 8.40
C LEU A 277 1.09 -0.93 7.71
N GLN A 278 1.15 -0.90 6.37
CA GLN A 278 2.40 -1.03 5.60
C GLN A 278 3.29 0.21 5.72
N GLN A 279 2.73 1.35 6.16
CA GLN A 279 3.47 2.60 6.35
C GLN A 279 4.00 2.79 7.78
N VAL A 280 3.78 1.84 8.68
CA VAL A 280 4.32 1.89 10.06
C VAL A 280 5.84 2.05 10.00
N PRO A 281 6.41 3.08 10.66
CA PRO A 281 7.83 3.38 10.59
C PRO A 281 8.70 2.19 10.99
N ALA A 282 9.72 1.90 10.16
CA ALA A 282 10.67 0.82 10.43
C ALA A 282 12.13 1.30 10.49
N ARG A 283 12.45 2.39 9.76
CA ARG A 283 13.84 2.85 9.58
C ARG A 283 14.30 3.84 10.64
N ASN A 284 13.38 4.59 11.24
CA ASN A 284 13.72 5.51 12.33
C ASN A 284 13.97 4.70 13.60
N LYS A 285 15.16 4.88 14.20
CA LYS A 285 15.60 4.10 15.37
C LYS A 285 14.85 4.42 16.66
N GLU A 286 14.24 5.59 16.76
CA GLU A 286 13.47 6.04 17.91
C GLU A 286 11.97 5.77 17.69
N ILE A 287 11.39 6.33 16.63
CA ILE A 287 9.96 6.29 16.34
C ILE A 287 9.50 4.89 15.91
N GLY A 288 10.34 4.19 15.14
CA GLY A 288 10.00 2.84 14.67
C GLY A 288 9.64 1.90 15.81
N PRO A 289 10.52 1.69 16.80
CA PRO A 289 10.23 0.87 17.98
C PRO A 289 9.02 1.39 18.79
N MET A 290 8.87 2.70 18.95
CA MET A 290 7.73 3.28 19.68
C MET A 290 6.39 2.86 19.08
N ILE A 291 6.21 3.04 17.77
CA ILE A 291 4.94 2.70 17.11
C ILE A 291 4.76 1.19 16.97
N ARG A 292 5.82 0.46 16.66
CA ARG A 292 5.75 -1.01 16.51
C ARG A 292 5.44 -1.71 17.82
N SER A 293 5.89 -1.20 18.96
CA SER A 293 5.58 -1.75 20.27
C SER A 293 4.11 -1.63 20.68
N LEU A 294 3.33 -0.81 19.98
CA LEU A 294 1.88 -0.72 20.19
C LEU A 294 1.12 -1.96 19.67
N PHE A 295 1.71 -2.70 18.71
CA PHE A 295 1.10 -3.91 18.17
C PHE A 295 1.54 -5.12 18.99
N LEU A 296 0.55 -5.86 19.50
CA LEU A 296 0.77 -6.98 20.40
C LEU A 296 0.52 -8.31 19.68
N PRO A 297 1.31 -9.37 19.96
CA PRO A 297 0.94 -10.72 19.52
C PRO A 297 -0.28 -11.20 20.30
N GLU A 298 -0.84 -12.35 19.95
CA GLU A 298 -1.86 -13.01 20.77
C GLU A 298 -1.27 -13.37 22.14
N GLU A 299 -2.14 -13.52 23.12
CA GLU A 299 -1.70 -13.81 24.49
C GLU A 299 -0.99 -15.17 24.55
N GLY A 300 0.21 -15.17 25.09
CA GLY A 300 1.08 -16.36 25.15
C GLY A 300 1.84 -16.65 23.86
N GLU A 301 1.71 -15.84 22.81
CA GLU A 301 2.40 -16.00 21.52
C GLU A 301 3.51 -14.96 21.31
N MET A 302 4.29 -15.14 20.28
CA MET A 302 5.36 -14.23 19.86
C MET A 302 5.19 -13.83 18.40
N TRP A 303 5.69 -12.64 18.04
CA TRP A 303 5.80 -12.23 16.66
C TRP A 303 6.84 -13.06 15.92
N CYS A 304 6.44 -13.62 14.78
CA CYS A 304 7.37 -14.16 13.80
C CYS A 304 7.50 -13.18 12.63
N SER A 305 8.72 -12.84 12.25
CA SER A 305 8.99 -12.06 11.05
C SER A 305 9.73 -12.91 10.04
N ALA A 306 9.11 -13.17 8.91
CA ALA A 306 9.70 -13.91 7.79
C ALA A 306 9.74 -13.00 6.55
N ASP A 307 10.91 -12.94 5.89
CA ASP A 307 11.12 -12.16 4.67
C ASP A 307 11.92 -12.99 3.67
N PHE A 308 11.52 -12.93 2.40
CA PHE A 308 12.27 -13.60 1.34
C PHE A 308 13.61 -12.89 1.10
N SER A 309 14.71 -13.66 1.16
CA SER A 309 16.02 -13.10 0.89
C SER A 309 16.16 -12.70 -0.56
N GLN A 310 16.35 -11.40 -0.81
CA GLN A 310 16.66 -10.84 -2.13
C GLN A 310 15.65 -11.24 -3.22
N GLN A 311 14.35 -11.26 -2.91
CA GLN A 311 13.31 -11.75 -3.82
C GLN A 311 13.37 -11.10 -5.20
N GLU A 312 13.41 -9.76 -5.27
CA GLU A 312 13.40 -9.02 -6.53
C GLU A 312 14.65 -9.28 -7.39
N PRO A 313 15.90 -9.22 -6.87
CA PRO A 313 17.08 -9.64 -7.62
C PRO A 313 17.02 -11.09 -8.12
N ARG A 314 16.53 -12.02 -7.32
CA ARG A 314 16.38 -13.44 -7.71
C ARG A 314 15.40 -13.63 -8.86
N ILE A 315 14.24 -12.99 -8.80
CA ILE A 315 13.23 -13.05 -9.86
C ILE A 315 13.77 -12.42 -11.15
N LEU A 316 14.39 -11.25 -11.05
CA LEU A 316 15.00 -10.58 -12.20
C LEU A 316 16.07 -11.45 -12.86
N THR A 317 16.98 -12.01 -12.06
CA THR A 317 18.04 -12.92 -12.52
C THR A 317 17.44 -14.18 -13.17
N HIS A 318 16.37 -14.75 -12.59
CA HIS A 318 15.68 -15.91 -13.15
C HIS A 318 15.16 -15.64 -14.58
N TYR A 319 14.44 -14.56 -14.77
CA TYR A 319 13.93 -14.20 -16.11
C TYR A 319 15.05 -13.85 -17.10
N ALA A 320 16.08 -13.15 -16.63
CA ALA A 320 17.23 -12.79 -17.45
C ALA A 320 18.03 -14.05 -17.90
N SER A 321 18.26 -15.01 -16.99
CA SER A 321 18.91 -16.28 -17.29
C SER A 321 18.10 -17.11 -18.31
N ARG A 322 16.79 -17.22 -18.15
CA ARG A 322 15.91 -17.89 -19.12
C ARG A 322 15.94 -17.23 -20.50
N SER A 323 16.14 -15.93 -20.54
CA SER A 323 16.30 -15.16 -21.78
C SER A 323 17.74 -15.18 -22.31
N ARG A 324 18.70 -15.85 -21.62
CA ARG A 324 20.10 -15.97 -21.96
C ARG A 324 20.81 -14.63 -22.10
N TYR A 325 20.47 -13.67 -21.25
CA TYR A 325 21.17 -12.38 -21.21
C TYR A 325 22.52 -12.49 -20.51
N ASP A 326 23.45 -11.62 -20.92
CA ASP A 326 24.86 -11.67 -20.53
C ASP A 326 25.06 -11.61 -19.01
N GLY A 327 25.75 -12.60 -18.46
CA GLY A 327 26.10 -12.69 -17.03
C GLY A 327 24.97 -13.18 -16.11
N ALA A 328 23.73 -13.35 -16.61
CA ALA A 328 22.60 -13.74 -15.78
C ALA A 328 22.72 -15.18 -15.27
N GLU A 329 23.22 -16.12 -16.09
CA GLU A 329 23.36 -17.53 -15.73
C GLU A 329 24.34 -17.72 -14.55
N ALA A 330 25.47 -17.06 -14.58
CA ALA A 330 26.48 -17.14 -13.50
C ALA A 330 25.92 -16.65 -12.16
N ILE A 331 25.11 -15.59 -12.16
CA ILE A 331 24.45 -15.10 -10.93
C ILE A 331 23.31 -16.03 -10.49
N ALA A 332 22.57 -16.63 -11.43
CA ALA A 332 21.56 -17.63 -11.11
C ALA A 332 22.18 -18.86 -10.45
N ASP A 333 23.29 -19.37 -10.97
CA ASP A 333 24.05 -20.49 -10.39
C ASP A 333 24.56 -20.18 -8.99
N ALA A 334 25.10 -18.96 -8.77
CA ALA A 334 25.52 -18.51 -7.45
C ALA A 334 24.34 -18.45 -6.45
N TYR A 335 23.14 -18.05 -6.90
CA TYR A 335 21.95 -18.12 -6.08
C TYR A 335 21.52 -19.55 -5.75
N HIS A 336 21.64 -20.49 -6.68
CA HIS A 336 21.35 -21.92 -6.44
C HIS A 336 22.37 -22.55 -5.47
N ALA A 337 23.63 -22.18 -5.56
CA ALA A 337 24.66 -22.62 -4.63
C ALA A 337 24.51 -22.03 -3.22
N GLY A 338 23.69 -20.99 -3.04
CA GLY A 338 23.52 -20.31 -1.76
C GLY A 338 24.56 -19.22 -1.46
N ASP A 339 25.48 -18.97 -2.39
CA ASP A 339 26.64 -18.09 -2.19
C ASP A 339 26.42 -16.65 -2.66
N ALA A 340 25.29 -16.36 -3.35
CA ALA A 340 25.06 -15.05 -3.91
C ALA A 340 24.47 -14.04 -2.90
N ASP A 341 25.16 -12.95 -2.69
CA ASP A 341 24.62 -11.72 -2.11
C ASP A 341 24.80 -10.55 -3.07
N PHE A 342 23.82 -10.39 -3.98
CA PHE A 342 23.82 -9.35 -4.99
C PHE A 342 24.04 -7.95 -4.41
N HIS A 343 23.47 -7.69 -3.24
CA HIS A 343 23.63 -6.38 -2.58
C HIS A 343 25.04 -6.17 -2.02
N GLN A 344 25.67 -7.24 -1.54
CA GLN A 344 27.07 -7.17 -1.08
C GLN A 344 28.02 -6.99 -2.26
N GLU A 345 27.76 -7.66 -3.39
CA GLU A 345 28.57 -7.48 -4.60
C GLU A 345 28.48 -6.03 -5.13
N VAL A 346 27.26 -5.46 -5.16
CA VAL A 346 27.09 -4.03 -5.51
C VAL A 346 27.81 -3.12 -4.49
N ALA A 347 27.77 -3.44 -3.20
CA ALA A 347 28.50 -2.69 -2.16
C ALA A 347 30.00 -2.69 -2.43
N ASN A 348 30.57 -3.84 -2.71
CA ASN A 348 32.01 -4.01 -3.02
C ASN A 348 32.40 -3.26 -4.30
N LEU A 349 31.55 -3.35 -5.33
CA LEU A 349 31.78 -2.71 -6.63
C LEU A 349 31.82 -1.17 -6.55
N VAL A 350 30.98 -0.60 -5.70
CA VAL A 350 30.79 0.85 -5.57
C VAL A 350 31.63 1.43 -4.42
N GLY A 351 32.02 0.62 -3.43
CA GLY A 351 32.73 1.05 -2.22
C GLY A 351 31.82 1.68 -1.17
N ILE A 352 30.60 1.17 -1.02
CA ILE A 352 29.58 1.65 -0.07
C ILE A 352 29.14 0.53 0.86
N ASP A 353 28.40 0.87 1.92
CA ASP A 353 27.83 -0.14 2.81
C ASP A 353 26.69 -0.93 2.12
N ARG A 354 26.47 -2.19 2.55
CA ARG A 354 25.49 -3.11 1.98
C ARG A 354 24.07 -2.56 2.02
N LYS A 355 23.68 -1.78 3.03
CA LYS A 355 22.34 -1.22 3.16
C LYS A 355 22.07 -0.14 2.12
N THR A 356 23.06 0.72 1.89
CA THR A 356 23.03 1.74 0.82
C THR A 356 23.04 1.06 -0.54
N ALA A 357 23.87 0.03 -0.75
CA ALA A 357 23.94 -0.77 -1.96
C ALA A 357 22.59 -1.46 -2.28
N LYS A 358 21.90 -1.99 -1.27
CA LYS A 358 20.54 -2.55 -1.44
C LYS A 358 19.59 -1.50 -2.01
N THR A 359 19.58 -0.29 -1.46
CA THR A 359 18.67 0.78 -1.90
C THR A 359 18.99 1.26 -3.32
N ILE A 360 20.27 1.38 -3.64
CA ILE A 360 20.76 1.81 -4.96
C ILE A 360 20.54 0.73 -6.00
N GLY A 361 20.93 -0.51 -5.70
CA GLY A 361 20.78 -1.64 -6.61
C GLY A 361 19.31 -1.84 -7.02
N LEU A 362 18.38 -1.81 -6.05
CA LEU A 362 16.96 -1.85 -6.33
C LEU A 362 16.52 -0.62 -7.15
N GLY A 363 16.98 0.58 -6.78
CA GLY A 363 16.67 1.80 -7.54
C GLY A 363 17.08 1.70 -9.01
N ILE A 364 18.27 1.17 -9.30
CA ILE A 364 18.78 0.97 -10.67
C ILE A 364 17.93 -0.08 -11.41
N MET A 365 17.55 -1.18 -10.75
CA MET A 365 16.63 -2.18 -11.33
C MET A 365 15.28 -1.57 -11.72
N TYR A 366 14.80 -0.56 -10.96
CA TYR A 366 13.60 0.20 -11.26
C TYR A 366 13.84 1.45 -12.13
N GLY A 367 14.98 1.55 -12.82
CA GLY A 367 15.26 2.61 -13.77
C GLY A 367 15.76 3.93 -13.18
N MET A 368 16.37 3.89 -11.99
CA MET A 368 17.00 5.08 -11.40
C MET A 368 18.09 5.64 -12.31
N GLY A 369 17.92 6.90 -12.74
CA GLY A 369 18.92 7.61 -13.54
C GLY A 369 20.04 8.24 -12.70
N LYS A 370 21.11 8.70 -13.37
CA LYS A 370 22.32 9.27 -12.76
C LYS A 370 22.05 10.47 -11.84
N GLY A 371 21.10 11.34 -12.16
CA GLY A 371 20.79 12.51 -11.32
C GLY A 371 20.25 12.09 -9.94
N LYS A 372 19.24 11.19 -9.91
CA LYS A 372 18.69 10.68 -8.65
C LYS A 372 19.70 9.84 -7.86
N LEU A 373 20.58 9.12 -8.55
CA LEU A 373 21.67 8.39 -7.93
C LEU A 373 22.69 9.33 -7.27
N ALA A 374 23.06 10.42 -7.95
CA ALA A 374 23.93 11.46 -7.42
C ALA A 374 23.36 12.08 -6.13
N ASP A 375 22.12 12.49 -6.18
CA ASP A 375 21.41 13.06 -5.00
C ASP A 375 21.36 12.08 -3.83
N GLN A 376 21.13 10.80 -4.11
CA GLN A 376 21.00 9.77 -3.07
C GLN A 376 22.34 9.41 -2.40
N LEU A 377 23.42 9.47 -3.15
CA LEU A 377 24.79 9.21 -2.65
C LEU A 377 25.51 10.47 -2.13
N GLY A 378 25.00 11.67 -2.46
CA GLY A 378 25.68 12.92 -2.16
C GLY A 378 26.97 13.11 -2.97
N VAL A 379 27.00 12.60 -4.21
CA VAL A 379 28.14 12.68 -5.14
C VAL A 379 27.78 13.52 -6.36
N SER A 380 28.77 13.85 -7.18
CA SER A 380 28.54 14.53 -8.46
C SER A 380 27.81 13.62 -9.47
N VAL A 381 27.16 14.23 -10.48
CA VAL A 381 26.49 13.50 -11.55
C VAL A 381 27.48 12.67 -12.39
N ASP A 382 28.72 13.13 -12.50
CA ASP A 382 29.79 12.40 -13.21
C ASP A 382 30.23 11.17 -12.44
N GLU A 383 30.44 11.25 -11.13
CA GLU A 383 30.70 10.10 -10.26
C GLU A 383 29.53 9.10 -10.28
N ALA A 384 28.29 9.57 -10.20
CA ALA A 384 27.11 8.73 -10.33
C ALA A 384 27.05 8.03 -11.70
N SER A 385 27.49 8.69 -12.76
CA SER A 385 27.57 8.09 -14.12
C SER A 385 28.58 6.95 -14.16
N VAL A 386 29.75 7.10 -13.50
CA VAL A 386 30.76 6.04 -13.39
C VAL A 386 30.21 4.85 -12.60
N ILE A 387 29.48 5.10 -11.50
CA ILE A 387 28.86 4.06 -10.69
C ILE A 387 27.84 3.27 -11.52
N LEU A 388 26.97 3.95 -12.27
CA LEU A 388 26.01 3.30 -13.16
C LEU A 388 26.70 2.45 -14.23
N GLN A 389 27.79 2.94 -14.80
CA GLN A 389 28.56 2.20 -15.80
C GLN A 389 29.17 0.93 -15.18
N LYS A 390 29.77 1.00 -14.00
CA LYS A 390 30.26 -0.18 -13.27
C LYS A 390 29.15 -1.20 -13.00
N PHE A 391 27.99 -0.74 -12.52
CA PHE A 391 26.82 -1.60 -12.30
C PHE A 391 26.37 -2.29 -13.60
N ASN A 392 26.23 -1.55 -14.68
CA ASN A 392 25.82 -2.09 -15.97
C ASN A 392 26.85 -3.07 -16.56
N THR A 393 28.13 -2.91 -16.23
CA THR A 393 29.20 -3.87 -16.60
C THR A 393 29.12 -5.14 -15.76
N TYR A 394 28.80 -5.03 -14.47
CA TYR A 394 28.64 -6.17 -13.57
C TYR A 394 27.35 -6.97 -13.85
N ALA A 395 26.24 -6.28 -14.07
CA ALA A 395 24.92 -6.87 -14.28
C ALA A 395 24.24 -6.34 -15.54
N PRO A 396 24.80 -6.59 -16.75
CA PRO A 396 24.26 -6.07 -18.01
C PRO A 396 22.85 -6.58 -18.30
N PHE A 397 22.53 -7.79 -17.83
CA PHE A 397 21.23 -8.42 -17.98
C PHE A 397 20.08 -7.62 -17.37
N VAL A 398 20.32 -6.78 -16.37
CA VAL A 398 19.28 -5.93 -15.74
C VAL A 398 18.70 -4.98 -16.79
N ARG A 399 19.57 -4.31 -17.54
CA ARG A 399 19.16 -3.38 -18.60
C ARG A 399 18.63 -4.11 -19.81
N GLN A 400 19.27 -5.22 -20.21
CA GLN A 400 18.84 -6.04 -21.36
C GLN A 400 17.40 -6.54 -21.16
N LEU A 401 17.08 -7.04 -19.94
CA LEU A 401 15.72 -7.47 -19.62
C LEU A 401 14.73 -6.31 -19.65
N ALA A 402 15.06 -5.17 -19.02
CA ALA A 402 14.20 -3.99 -19.02
C ALA A 402 13.91 -3.49 -20.44
N ASP A 403 14.94 -3.36 -21.29
CA ASP A 403 14.80 -2.93 -22.68
C ASP A 403 13.96 -3.92 -23.51
N SER A 404 14.07 -5.22 -23.20
CA SER A 404 13.26 -6.26 -23.86
C SER A 404 11.79 -6.16 -23.47
N VAL A 405 11.50 -6.04 -22.19
CA VAL A 405 10.11 -5.90 -21.68
C VAL A 405 9.46 -4.63 -22.25
N MET A 406 10.18 -3.50 -22.24
CA MET A 406 9.65 -2.26 -22.82
C MET A 406 9.34 -2.38 -24.31
N ARG A 407 10.17 -3.11 -25.09
CA ARG A 407 9.89 -3.36 -26.51
C ARG A 407 8.70 -4.27 -26.75
N SER A 408 8.42 -5.18 -25.81
CA SER A 408 7.27 -6.10 -25.94
C SER A 408 5.95 -5.46 -25.51
N ALA A 409 6.02 -4.37 -24.75
CA ALA A 409 4.85 -3.62 -24.27
C ALA A 409 4.39 -2.52 -25.25
N ASN A 410 5.21 -2.17 -26.25
CA ASN A 410 4.90 -1.24 -27.34
C ASN A 410 4.54 -2.01 -28.62
#